data_c3f21e60529dea03247ec3a04cb5a49e
#
_entry.id   c3f21e60529dea03247ec3a04cb5a49e
#
_cell.length_a   1.000
_cell.length_b   1.000
_cell.length_c   1.000
_cell.angle_alpha   90.00
_cell.angle_beta   90.00
_cell.angle_gamma   90.00
#
_symmetry.space_group_name_H-M   'P 1'
#
loop_
_entity.id
_entity.type
_entity.pdbx_description
1 polymer ?
#
loop_
_entity_poly.entity_id
_entity_poly.type
_entity_poly.pdbx_seq_one_letter_code
_entity_poly.pdbx_strand_id
1 'polypeptide(L)'
;MAAVDEIVFHQLLHWHHFYDASTLGVGLLSDGLLHTGELLALVAGCFLFADLLRRRALAPAHAWAGFFTGLGVFQLFDGIVDHKLLRVHQIRYDVDITLYDWAWNAAGLVLLFLGITLTVRARRHASATA
;
A
#
# COMPACT_ATOMS: atom_id res chain seq x y z
N MET A 1 1.69 -2.81 -0.04
CA MET A 1 2.66 -1.88 0.61
C MET A 1 2.46 -1.87 2.11
N ALA A 2 1.23 -1.79 2.62
CA ALA A 2 0.98 -1.79 4.07
C ALA A 2 1.75 -2.90 4.81
N ALA A 3 1.61 -4.16 4.42
CA ALA A 3 2.35 -5.27 5.04
C ALA A 3 3.90 -5.14 4.96
N VAL A 4 4.41 -4.47 3.93
CA VAL A 4 5.86 -4.19 3.84
C VAL A 4 6.25 -3.11 4.83
N ASP A 5 5.44 -2.06 4.94
CA ASP A 5 5.62 -0.97 5.89
C ASP A 5 5.58 -1.50 7.32
N GLU A 6 4.51 -2.20 7.67
CA GLU A 6 4.32 -2.81 8.98
C GLU A 6 5.49 -3.74 9.37
N ILE A 7 5.88 -4.65 8.48
CA ILE A 7 6.95 -5.61 8.78
C ILE A 7 8.31 -4.91 8.87
N VAL A 8 8.62 -4.04 7.91
CA VAL A 8 9.97 -3.45 7.82
C VAL A 8 10.14 -2.31 8.81
N PHE A 9 9.25 -1.33 8.80
CA PHE A 9 9.47 -0.10 9.57
C PHE A 9 8.92 -0.17 10.99
N HIS A 10 7.78 -0.84 11.21
CA HIS A 10 7.25 -1.00 12.56
C HIS A 10 7.93 -2.15 13.32
N GLN A 11 8.03 -3.35 12.70
CA GLN A 11 8.47 -4.55 13.44
C GLN A 11 9.98 -4.79 13.40
N LEU A 12 10.68 -4.58 12.28
CA LEU A 12 12.11 -4.87 12.16
C LEU A 12 12.99 -3.68 12.50
N LEU A 13 12.66 -2.49 12.01
CA LEU A 13 13.46 -1.29 12.21
C LEU A 13 13.02 -0.48 13.43
N HIS A 14 11.80 -0.68 13.92
CA HIS A 14 11.22 0.07 15.05
C HIS A 14 11.32 1.58 14.85
N TRP A 15 11.06 2.05 13.62
CA TRP A 15 11.16 3.47 13.31
C TRP A 15 9.96 4.25 13.80
N HIS A 16 8.77 3.64 13.79
CA HIS A 16 7.51 4.20 14.24
C HIS A 16 6.48 3.09 14.51
N HIS A 17 5.33 3.46 15.07
CA HIS A 17 4.10 2.67 15.15
C HIS A 17 3.02 3.32 14.30
N PHE A 18 1.98 2.60 13.94
CA PHE A 18 0.86 3.17 13.17
C PHE A 18 0.25 4.40 13.86
N TYR A 19 0.22 4.40 15.20
CA TYR A 19 -0.20 5.56 15.97
C TYR A 19 0.83 5.88 17.06
N ASP A 20 1.66 6.87 16.81
CA ASP A 20 2.75 7.28 17.71
C ASP A 20 2.41 8.45 18.64
N ALA A 21 1.22 9.04 18.51
CA ALA A 21 0.83 10.20 19.33
C ALA A 21 0.34 9.83 20.74
N SER A 22 0.75 8.66 21.30
CA SER A 22 0.32 8.17 22.60
C SER A 22 1.38 7.32 23.28
N THR A 23 0.97 6.37 24.12
CA THR A 23 1.88 5.46 24.83
C THR A 23 2.34 4.31 23.93
N LEU A 24 3.48 3.69 24.25
CA LEU A 24 3.96 2.49 23.56
C LEU A 24 2.89 1.40 23.47
N GLY A 25 2.12 1.18 24.53
CA GLY A 25 1.04 0.18 24.52
C GLY A 25 -0.06 0.47 23.50
N VAL A 26 -0.39 1.75 23.29
CA VAL A 26 -1.34 2.18 22.25
C VAL A 26 -0.72 2.05 20.87
N GLY A 27 0.56 2.37 20.70
CA GLY A 27 1.31 2.15 19.47
C GLY A 27 1.27 0.68 19.04
N LEU A 28 1.67 -0.23 19.91
CA LEU A 28 1.66 -1.68 19.65
C LEU A 28 0.24 -2.23 19.36
N LEU A 29 -0.78 -1.70 20.03
CA LEU A 29 -2.17 -2.07 19.75
C LEU A 29 -2.58 -1.60 18.35
N SER A 30 -2.19 -0.39 17.97
CA SER A 30 -2.49 0.17 16.64
C SER A 30 -1.85 -0.63 15.51
N ASP A 31 -0.60 -1.07 15.67
CA ASP A 31 0.08 -1.97 14.74
C ASP A 31 -0.66 -3.30 14.61
N GLY A 32 -1.06 -3.89 15.74
CA GLY A 32 -1.83 -5.13 15.75
C GLY A 32 -3.17 -5.02 15.02
N LEU A 33 -3.87 -3.89 15.16
CA LEU A 33 -5.13 -3.63 14.46
C LEU A 33 -4.91 -3.41 12.95
N LEU A 34 -3.89 -2.65 12.57
CA LEU A 34 -3.49 -2.46 11.18
C LEU A 34 -3.15 -3.80 10.54
N HIS A 35 -2.29 -4.58 11.17
CA HIS A 35 -1.87 -5.89 10.68
C HIS A 35 -3.05 -6.87 10.55
N THR A 36 -4.01 -6.83 11.48
CA THR A 36 -5.26 -7.61 11.38
C THR A 36 -6.06 -7.21 10.14
N GLY A 37 -6.23 -5.91 9.89
CA GLY A 37 -6.90 -5.39 8.70
C GLY A 37 -6.22 -5.82 7.40
N GLU A 38 -4.89 -5.75 7.36
CA GLU A 38 -4.08 -6.20 6.22
C GLU A 38 -4.25 -7.70 5.94
N LEU A 39 -4.19 -8.53 6.99
CA LEU A 39 -4.36 -9.97 6.87
C LEU A 39 -5.75 -10.31 6.33
N LEU A 40 -6.80 -9.67 6.83
CA LEU A 40 -8.16 -9.85 6.34
C LEU A 40 -8.29 -9.44 4.86
N ALA A 41 -7.69 -8.30 4.48
CA ALA A 41 -7.69 -7.84 3.09
C ALA A 41 -6.90 -8.79 2.17
N LEU A 42 -5.76 -9.31 2.63
CA LEU A 42 -4.96 -10.28 1.89
C LEU A 42 -5.73 -11.59 1.68
N VAL A 43 -6.35 -12.12 2.73
CA VAL A 43 -7.15 -13.35 2.65
C VAL A 43 -8.33 -13.15 1.70
N ALA A 44 -9.07 -12.05 1.81
CA ALA A 44 -10.15 -11.72 0.88
C ALA A 44 -9.64 -11.61 -0.57
N GLY A 45 -8.51 -10.94 -0.79
CA GLY A 45 -7.86 -10.85 -2.09
C GLY A 45 -7.47 -12.22 -2.67
N CYS A 46 -6.92 -13.12 -1.85
CA CYS A 46 -6.62 -14.49 -2.27
C CYS A 46 -7.86 -15.27 -2.70
N PHE A 47 -8.98 -15.14 -1.96
CA PHE A 47 -10.25 -15.79 -2.35
C PHE A 47 -10.80 -15.24 -3.67
N LEU A 48 -10.78 -13.92 -3.85
CA LEU A 48 -11.20 -13.29 -5.11
C LEU A 48 -10.31 -13.74 -6.28
N PHE A 49 -9.01 -13.79 -6.08
CA PHE A 49 -8.07 -14.25 -7.09
C PHE A 49 -8.30 -15.72 -7.45
N ALA A 50 -8.47 -16.58 -6.45
CA ALA A 50 -8.78 -18.01 -6.66
C ALA A 50 -10.12 -18.20 -7.40
N ASP A 51 -11.13 -17.37 -7.11
CA ASP A 51 -12.41 -17.44 -7.82
C ASP A 51 -12.26 -17.03 -9.29
N LEU A 52 -11.48 -15.99 -9.60
CA LEU A 52 -11.18 -15.61 -10.98
C LEU A 52 -10.46 -16.73 -11.74
N LEU A 53 -9.50 -17.41 -11.09
CA LEU A 53 -8.82 -18.57 -11.67
C LEU A 53 -9.80 -19.73 -11.96
N ARG A 54 -10.65 -20.06 -10.99
CA ARG A 54 -11.65 -21.11 -11.10
C ARG A 54 -12.62 -20.86 -12.24
N ARG A 55 -13.06 -19.62 -12.41
CA ARG A 55 -13.97 -19.19 -13.49
C ARG A 55 -13.26 -18.99 -14.83
N ARG A 56 -11.94 -19.15 -14.90
CA ARG A 56 -11.12 -18.82 -16.08
C ARG A 56 -11.33 -17.36 -16.56
N ALA A 57 -11.63 -16.46 -15.63
CA ALA A 57 -11.90 -15.05 -15.87
C ALA A 57 -10.75 -14.13 -15.50
N LEU A 58 -9.60 -14.69 -15.08
CA LEU A 58 -8.43 -13.88 -14.76
C LEU A 58 -7.89 -13.22 -16.02
N ALA A 59 -7.84 -11.88 -16.00
CA ALA A 59 -7.21 -11.05 -17.02
C ALA A 59 -5.84 -10.56 -16.48
N PRO A 60 -4.71 -11.21 -16.81
CA PRO A 60 -3.42 -10.92 -16.18
C PRO A 60 -2.98 -9.47 -16.30
N ALA A 61 -3.24 -8.83 -17.45
CA ALA A 61 -2.91 -7.43 -17.66
C ALA A 61 -3.66 -6.51 -16.68
N HIS A 62 -4.94 -6.77 -16.42
CA HIS A 62 -5.72 -6.01 -15.44
C HIS A 62 -5.31 -6.33 -14.01
N ALA A 63 -4.92 -7.58 -13.72
CA ALA A 63 -4.41 -7.96 -12.40
C ALA A 63 -3.13 -7.22 -12.04
N TRP A 64 -2.16 -7.15 -12.96
CA TRP A 64 -0.93 -6.36 -12.76
C TRP A 64 -1.23 -4.85 -12.65
N ALA A 65 -2.13 -4.34 -13.48
CA ALA A 65 -2.56 -2.95 -13.40
C ALA A 65 -3.15 -2.62 -12.03
N GLY A 66 -4.06 -3.47 -11.53
CA GLY A 66 -4.66 -3.33 -10.19
C GLY A 66 -3.64 -3.43 -9.07
N PHE A 67 -2.69 -4.38 -9.17
CA PHE A 67 -1.62 -4.55 -8.20
C PHE A 67 -0.78 -3.26 -8.04
N PHE A 68 -0.24 -2.72 -9.13
CA PHE A 68 0.58 -1.50 -9.05
C PHE A 68 -0.25 -0.26 -8.67
N THR A 69 -1.50 -0.16 -9.11
CA THR A 69 -2.40 0.91 -8.69
C THR A 69 -2.65 0.86 -7.18
N GLY A 70 -2.94 -0.32 -6.64
CA GLY A 70 -3.16 -0.51 -5.21
C GLY A 70 -1.93 -0.17 -4.37
N LEU A 71 -0.73 -0.60 -4.82
CA LEU A 71 0.53 -0.23 -4.17
C LEU A 71 0.73 1.29 -4.12
N GLY A 72 0.54 1.96 -5.27
CA GLY A 72 0.75 3.41 -5.37
C GLY A 72 -0.28 4.22 -4.59
N VAL A 73 -1.54 3.81 -4.61
CA VAL A 73 -2.61 4.46 -3.84
C VAL A 73 -2.34 4.36 -2.34
N PHE A 74 -2.00 3.16 -1.85
CA PHE A 74 -1.66 2.99 -0.44
C PHE A 74 -0.48 3.85 -0.03
N GLN A 75 0.61 3.79 -0.80
CA GLN A 75 1.84 4.52 -0.51
C GLN A 75 1.62 6.04 -0.43
N LEU A 76 0.80 6.60 -1.34
CA LEU A 76 0.48 8.02 -1.32
C LEU A 76 -0.52 8.37 -0.22
N PHE A 77 -1.49 7.48 0.06
CA PHE A 77 -2.42 7.69 1.16
C PHE A 77 -1.66 7.81 2.48
N ASP A 78 -0.82 6.84 2.77
CA ASP A 78 -0.01 6.83 3.97
C ASP A 78 0.92 8.07 4.04
N GLY A 79 1.73 8.30 2.99
CA GLY A 79 2.68 9.41 2.97
C GLY A 79 2.04 10.82 3.05
N ILE A 80 0.82 11.00 2.55
CA ILE A 80 0.14 12.31 2.52
C ILE A 80 -0.88 12.40 3.66
N VAL A 81 -1.76 11.39 3.80
CA VAL A 81 -2.85 11.47 4.77
C VAL A 81 -2.33 11.17 6.17
N ASP A 82 -1.66 10.05 6.36
CA ASP A 82 -1.26 9.62 7.70
C ASP A 82 -0.05 10.42 8.22
N HIS A 83 0.96 10.67 7.38
CA HIS A 83 2.15 11.42 7.80
C HIS A 83 1.95 12.94 7.85
N LYS A 84 1.19 13.54 6.90
CA LYS A 84 1.14 15.01 6.77
C LYS A 84 -0.17 15.61 7.20
N LEU A 85 -1.31 15.00 6.84
CA LEU A 85 -2.63 15.56 7.14
C LEU A 85 -3.06 15.19 8.57
N LEU A 86 -3.10 13.90 8.89
CA LEU A 86 -3.51 13.40 10.20
C LEU A 86 -2.37 13.40 11.22
N ARG A 87 -1.14 13.26 10.75
CA ARG A 87 0.08 13.23 11.58
C ARG A 87 0.00 12.16 12.67
N VAL A 88 -0.51 11.00 12.33
CA VAL A 88 -0.64 9.88 13.26
C VAL A 88 0.73 9.28 13.58
N HIS A 89 1.66 9.34 12.61
CA HIS A 89 3.08 9.02 12.76
C HIS A 89 3.92 9.74 11.69
N GLN A 90 5.25 9.54 11.72
CA GLN A 90 6.20 9.94 10.69
C GLN A 90 7.00 8.71 10.25
N ILE A 91 7.53 8.72 9.02
CA ILE A 91 8.36 7.61 8.51
C ILE A 91 9.49 7.27 9.48
N ARG A 92 10.12 8.30 10.05
CA ARG A 92 11.21 8.15 11.02
C ARG A 92 11.31 9.38 11.90
N TYR A 93 11.66 9.17 13.18
CA TYR A 93 11.91 10.24 14.15
C TYR A 93 13.39 10.54 14.29
N ASP A 94 13.72 11.70 14.86
CA ASP A 94 15.07 12.18 15.20
C ASP A 94 16.02 12.29 14.00
N VAL A 95 15.47 12.54 12.81
CA VAL A 95 16.23 12.76 11.56
C VAL A 95 15.63 13.91 10.74
N ASP A 96 16.37 14.41 9.75
CA ASP A 96 15.76 15.26 8.71
C ASP A 96 14.81 14.40 7.85
N ILE A 97 13.52 14.57 8.08
CA ILE A 97 12.45 13.78 7.45
C ILE A 97 12.31 14.08 5.96
N THR A 98 12.81 15.20 5.47
CA THR A 98 12.56 15.72 4.11
C THR A 98 12.90 14.71 3.02
N LEU A 99 14.07 14.07 3.11
CA LEU A 99 14.50 13.07 2.12
C LEU A 99 13.60 11.81 2.15
N TYR A 100 13.22 11.38 3.35
CA TYR A 100 12.34 10.22 3.54
C TYR A 100 10.96 10.47 2.94
N ASP A 101 10.38 11.63 3.20
CA ASP A 101 9.08 12.04 2.64
C ASP A 101 9.11 12.09 1.10
N TRP A 102 10.17 12.69 0.54
CA TRP A 102 10.32 12.74 -0.91
C TRP A 102 10.47 11.34 -1.51
N ALA A 103 11.31 10.50 -0.94
CA ALA A 103 11.52 9.14 -1.43
C ALA A 103 10.22 8.32 -1.35
N TRP A 104 9.50 8.43 -0.23
CA TRP A 104 8.24 7.72 0.01
C TRP A 104 7.17 8.11 -1.00
N ASN A 105 6.92 9.40 -1.14
CA ASN A 105 5.88 9.90 -2.05
C ASN A 105 6.27 9.72 -3.52
N ALA A 106 7.55 9.88 -3.89
CA ALA A 106 8.03 9.61 -5.23
C ALA A 106 7.83 8.13 -5.63
N ALA A 107 8.14 7.20 -4.73
CA ALA A 107 7.87 5.78 -4.95
C ALA A 107 6.37 5.52 -5.19
N GLY A 108 5.49 6.13 -4.37
CA GLY A 108 4.04 6.06 -4.54
C GLY A 108 3.57 6.57 -5.90
N LEU A 109 4.09 7.73 -6.33
CA LEU A 109 3.76 8.31 -7.65
C LEU A 109 4.21 7.41 -8.80
N VAL A 110 5.41 6.84 -8.74
CA VAL A 110 5.93 5.92 -9.76
C VAL A 110 5.05 4.67 -9.86
N LEU A 111 4.70 4.06 -8.73
CA LEU A 111 3.83 2.89 -8.68
C LEU A 111 2.44 3.19 -9.24
N LEU A 112 1.84 4.32 -8.84
CA LEU A 112 0.54 4.74 -9.33
C LEU A 112 0.55 5.02 -10.84
N PHE A 113 1.57 5.73 -11.33
CA PHE A 113 1.74 6.00 -12.75
C PHE A 113 1.89 4.71 -13.56
N LEU A 114 2.66 3.75 -13.07
CA LEU A 114 2.79 2.43 -13.68
C LEU A 114 1.44 1.70 -13.72
N GLY A 115 0.70 1.68 -12.62
CA GLY A 115 -0.62 1.07 -12.55
C GLY A 115 -1.62 1.67 -13.53
N ILE A 116 -1.69 3.01 -13.60
CA ILE A 116 -2.55 3.74 -14.56
C ILE A 116 -2.14 3.41 -16.00
N THR A 117 -0.85 3.42 -16.31
CA THR A 117 -0.34 3.11 -17.64
C THR A 117 -0.71 1.71 -18.08
N LEU A 118 -0.55 0.72 -17.19
CA LEU A 118 -0.95 -0.66 -17.44
C LEU A 118 -2.47 -0.79 -17.64
N THR A 119 -3.27 -0.06 -16.86
CA THR A 119 -4.73 -0.03 -17.01
C THR A 119 -5.14 0.48 -18.40
N VAL A 120 -4.55 1.59 -18.83
CA VAL A 120 -4.86 2.18 -20.15
C VAL A 120 -4.44 1.23 -21.28
N ARG A 121 -3.27 0.59 -21.17
CA ARG A 121 -2.82 -0.40 -22.15
C ARG A 121 -3.74 -1.62 -22.21
N ALA A 122 -4.12 -2.17 -21.05
CA ALA A 122 -5.01 -3.33 -20.98
C ALA A 122 -6.39 -3.04 -21.63
N ARG A 123 -6.96 -1.86 -21.38
CA ARG A 123 -8.24 -1.43 -21.98
C ARG A 123 -8.13 -1.29 -23.52
N ARG A 124 -7.06 -0.67 -24.01
CA ARG A 124 -6.84 -0.50 -25.47
C ARG A 124 -6.72 -1.84 -26.19
N HIS A 125 -6.02 -2.81 -25.62
CA HIS A 125 -5.91 -4.16 -26.19
C HIS A 125 -7.27 -4.85 -26.24
N ALA A 126 -8.05 -4.76 -25.18
CA ALA A 126 -9.40 -5.36 -25.14
C ALA A 126 -10.32 -4.75 -26.23
N SER A 127 -10.26 -3.43 -26.45
CA SER A 127 -11.07 -2.76 -27.48
C SER A 127 -10.61 -3.04 -28.91
N ALA A 128 -9.35 -3.44 -29.13
CA ALA A 128 -8.83 -3.77 -30.46
C ALA A 128 -9.15 -5.22 -30.90
N THR A 129 -9.58 -6.08 -29.94
CA THR A 129 -9.88 -7.50 -30.16
C THR A 129 -11.38 -7.82 -30.11
N ALA A 130 -12.23 -6.83 -29.81
CA ALA A 130 -13.70 -6.92 -29.80
C ALA A 130 -14.30 -6.42 -31.11
#